data_3a486a62a4e577a95852a985b10ffcc7
#
_entry.id   3a486a62a4e577a95852a985b10ffcc7
#
_cell.length_a   1.000
_cell.length_b   1.000
_cell.length_c   1.000
_cell.angle_alpha   90.00
_cell.angle_beta   90.00
_cell.angle_gamma   90.00
#
_symmetry.space_group_name_H-M   'P 1'
#
loop_
_entity.id
_entity.type
_entity.pdbx_description
1 polymer ?
#
loop_
_entity_poly.entity_id
_entity_poly.type
_entity_poly.pdbx_seq_one_letter_code
_entity_poly.pdbx_strand_id
1 'polypeptide(L)'
;LEKLREWGGEISEEKSGIRVKFFDRPNSVSFQTSPFPGFATDMQAQFMAVNSIAHGTAIIKESIFENRFMHVQEMLRLGAKISVRGNTSVITGVNFLKGARVMATDLRASAGLVIAAMAAQGNSVIDRIYHLDRGYEKMDKKLNALGASVERIDN
;
A
#
# COMPACT_ATOMS: atom_id res chain seq x y z
N LEU A 1 0.08 -5.03 -14.30
CA LEU A 1 -0.65 -6.29 -14.11
C LEU A 1 0.27 -7.44 -13.71
N GLU A 2 1.49 -7.50 -14.27
CA GLU A 2 2.46 -8.57 -14.01
C GLU A 2 2.75 -8.75 -12.52
N LYS A 3 3.02 -7.67 -11.79
CA LYS A 3 3.25 -7.71 -10.34
C LYS A 3 2.04 -8.19 -9.53
N LEU A 4 0.82 -7.98 -10.00
CA LEU A 4 -0.37 -8.56 -9.37
C LEU A 4 -0.45 -10.08 -9.57
N ARG A 5 0.02 -10.58 -10.73
CA ARG A 5 0.13 -12.03 -10.96
C ARG A 5 1.22 -12.65 -10.08
N GLU A 6 2.36 -11.96 -9.91
CA GLU A 6 3.43 -12.41 -9.01
C GLU A 6 2.94 -12.51 -7.55
N TRP A 7 2.02 -11.64 -7.11
CA TRP A 7 1.36 -11.77 -5.80
C TRP A 7 0.45 -12.99 -5.70
N GLY A 8 0.17 -13.70 -6.81
CA GLY A 8 -0.74 -14.84 -6.87
C GLY A 8 -2.15 -14.49 -7.33
N GLY A 9 -2.37 -13.29 -7.87
CA GLY A 9 -3.65 -12.87 -8.41
C GLY A 9 -3.93 -13.50 -9.78
N GLU A 10 -5.14 -14.06 -9.95
CA GLU A 10 -5.67 -14.37 -11.26
C GLU A 10 -6.18 -13.10 -11.93
N ILE A 11 -5.70 -12.82 -13.13
CA ILE A 11 -6.04 -11.62 -13.89
C ILE A 11 -6.59 -12.02 -15.25
N SER A 12 -7.81 -11.64 -15.52
CA SER A 12 -8.45 -11.79 -16.82
C SER A 12 -8.90 -10.44 -17.38
N GLU A 13 -8.68 -10.25 -18.67
CA GLU A 13 -9.19 -9.09 -19.40
C GLU A 13 -10.62 -9.38 -19.84
N GLU A 14 -11.53 -8.46 -19.57
CA GLU A 14 -12.95 -8.53 -19.94
C GLU A 14 -13.31 -7.36 -20.87
N LYS A 15 -14.43 -7.44 -21.55
CA LYS A 15 -14.87 -6.38 -22.49
C LYS A 15 -14.97 -4.99 -21.84
N SER A 16 -15.28 -4.93 -20.55
CA SER A 16 -15.49 -3.68 -19.79
C SER A 16 -14.40 -3.34 -18.79
N GLY A 17 -13.32 -4.14 -18.71
CA GLY A 17 -12.28 -3.90 -17.72
C GLY A 17 -11.38 -5.09 -17.46
N ILE A 18 -10.78 -5.09 -16.28
CA ILE A 18 -9.86 -6.13 -15.85
C ILE A 18 -10.44 -6.75 -14.57
N ARG A 19 -10.61 -8.06 -14.56
CA ARG A 19 -10.97 -8.81 -13.36
C ARG A 19 -9.72 -9.29 -12.66
N VAL A 20 -9.66 -9.03 -11.36
CA VAL A 20 -8.57 -9.49 -10.48
C VAL A 20 -9.19 -10.32 -9.35
N LYS A 21 -8.65 -11.52 -9.12
CA LYS A 21 -9.09 -12.40 -8.03
C LYS A 21 -7.88 -12.87 -7.23
N PHE A 22 -8.01 -12.86 -5.91
CA PHE A 22 -7.11 -13.52 -4.98
C PHE A 22 -7.91 -14.56 -4.19
N PHE A 23 -7.37 -15.77 -4.05
CA PHE A 23 -7.99 -16.85 -3.28
C PHE A 23 -7.34 -17.02 -1.92
N ASP A 24 -6.07 -16.63 -1.83
CA ASP A 24 -5.27 -16.75 -0.63
C ASP A 24 -4.53 -15.45 -0.33
N ARG A 25 -3.83 -15.45 0.78
CA ARG A 25 -2.90 -14.38 1.16
C ARG A 25 -1.83 -14.21 0.07
N PRO A 26 -1.53 -12.97 -0.35
CA PRO A 26 -0.57 -12.74 -1.43
C PRO A 26 0.85 -13.21 -1.08
N ASN A 27 1.62 -13.58 -2.10
CA ASN A 27 3.05 -13.81 -1.97
C ASN A 27 3.81 -12.49 -1.92
N SER A 28 5.01 -12.47 -1.33
CA SER A 28 5.88 -11.29 -1.36
C SER A 28 6.43 -11.05 -2.75
N VAL A 29 6.40 -9.80 -3.22
CA VAL A 29 6.90 -9.41 -4.53
C VAL A 29 7.93 -8.31 -4.40
N SER A 30 9.16 -8.60 -4.83
CA SER A 30 10.25 -7.64 -4.90
C SER A 30 10.23 -6.87 -6.21
N PHE A 31 10.64 -5.60 -6.15
CA PHE A 31 10.76 -4.77 -7.35
C PHE A 31 11.71 -3.59 -7.13
N GLN A 32 12.11 -3.00 -8.25
CA GLN A 32 12.81 -1.73 -8.29
C GLN A 32 11.97 -0.72 -9.06
N THR A 33 11.83 0.49 -8.54
CA THR A 33 11.21 1.58 -9.29
C THR A 33 12.12 2.00 -10.43
N SER A 34 11.55 2.32 -11.58
CA SER A 34 12.30 2.76 -12.75
C SER A 34 11.42 3.63 -13.66
N PRO A 35 12.03 4.45 -14.53
CA PRO A 35 11.27 5.21 -15.52
C PRO A 35 10.42 4.32 -16.42
N PHE A 36 9.35 4.91 -16.99
CA PHE A 36 8.51 4.19 -17.94
C PHE A 36 9.36 3.53 -19.05
N PRO A 37 9.09 2.25 -19.40
CA PRO A 37 7.94 1.42 -19.03
C PRO A 37 8.14 0.56 -17.77
N GLY A 38 9.10 0.89 -16.91
CA GLY A 38 9.35 0.14 -15.69
C GLY A 38 8.31 0.38 -14.58
N PHE A 39 8.62 -0.09 -13.37
CA PHE A 39 7.70 0.02 -12.24
C PHE A 39 7.63 1.46 -11.70
N ALA A 40 6.43 2.04 -11.76
CA ALA A 40 6.21 3.42 -11.35
C ALA A 40 6.45 3.64 -9.84
N THR A 41 7.27 4.62 -9.50
CA THR A 41 7.52 5.03 -8.11
C THR A 41 6.25 5.46 -7.38
N ASP A 42 5.23 5.92 -8.11
CA ASP A 42 3.92 6.32 -7.56
C ASP A 42 3.12 5.16 -6.97
N MET A 43 3.46 3.92 -7.31
CA MET A 43 2.84 2.70 -6.78
C MET A 43 3.65 2.03 -5.67
N GLN A 44 4.83 2.56 -5.35
CA GLN A 44 5.76 1.96 -4.40
C GLN A 44 5.14 1.76 -3.01
N ALA A 45 4.50 2.79 -2.44
CA ALA A 45 3.91 2.72 -1.09
C ALA A 45 2.72 1.76 -1.01
N GLN A 46 1.88 1.70 -2.04
CA GLN A 46 0.74 0.79 -2.11
C GLN A 46 1.21 -0.67 -2.17
N PHE A 47 2.25 -0.95 -2.96
CA PHE A 47 2.84 -2.28 -3.03
C PHE A 47 3.57 -2.67 -1.74
N MET A 48 4.19 -1.71 -1.05
CA MET A 48 4.76 -1.92 0.28
C MET A 48 3.68 -2.32 1.29
N ALA A 49 2.51 -1.67 1.25
CA ALA A 49 1.38 -2.00 2.12
C ALA A 49 0.93 -3.46 1.94
N VAL A 50 0.75 -3.92 0.70
CA VAL A 50 0.37 -5.31 0.42
C VAL A 50 1.48 -6.29 0.85
N ASN A 51 2.75 -5.98 0.55
CA ASN A 51 3.88 -6.80 0.97
C ASN A 51 3.97 -6.93 2.50
N SER A 52 3.46 -5.95 3.26
CA SER A 52 3.48 -6.00 4.73
C SER A 52 2.62 -7.11 5.33
N ILE A 53 1.65 -7.63 4.57
CA ILE A 53 0.82 -8.77 4.96
C ILE A 53 1.02 -10.00 4.06
N ALA A 54 1.93 -9.95 3.10
CA ALA A 54 2.20 -11.04 2.16
C ALA A 54 2.98 -12.20 2.82
N HIS A 55 2.97 -13.37 2.20
CA HIS A 55 3.86 -14.47 2.60
C HIS A 55 5.30 -14.18 2.19
N GLY A 56 6.24 -14.30 3.12
CA GLY A 56 7.68 -14.20 2.85
C GLY A 56 8.24 -12.78 3.04
N THR A 57 9.29 -12.48 2.30
CA THR A 57 10.04 -11.21 2.39
C THR A 57 10.20 -10.60 1.02
N ALA A 58 9.90 -9.31 0.91
CA ALA A 58 10.08 -8.51 -0.30
C ALA A 58 11.23 -7.50 -0.12
N ILE A 59 11.93 -7.22 -1.20
CA ILE A 59 12.91 -6.14 -1.30
C ILE A 59 12.39 -5.11 -2.29
N ILE A 60 12.23 -3.87 -1.85
CA ILE A 60 11.85 -2.74 -2.70
C ILE A 60 13.03 -1.78 -2.78
N LYS A 61 13.50 -1.52 -4.00
CA LYS A 61 14.53 -0.54 -4.27
C LYS A 61 13.92 0.68 -4.96
N GLU A 62 14.02 1.84 -4.32
CA GLU A 62 13.61 3.13 -4.90
C GLU A 62 14.80 3.75 -5.63
N SER A 63 14.67 3.94 -6.94
CA SER A 63 15.75 4.48 -7.77
C SER A 63 15.38 5.76 -8.51
N ILE A 64 14.17 6.28 -8.29
CA ILE A 64 13.67 7.49 -8.94
C ILE A 64 13.77 8.70 -8.02
N PHE A 65 13.39 8.54 -6.75
CA PHE A 65 13.41 9.63 -5.78
C PHE A 65 14.19 9.28 -4.53
N GLU A 66 14.96 10.22 -4.04
CA GLU A 66 15.60 10.14 -2.74
C GLU A 66 14.55 10.27 -1.61
N ASN A 67 14.82 9.62 -0.48
CA ASN A 67 14.03 9.73 0.76
C ASN A 67 12.53 9.42 0.62
N ARG A 68 12.13 8.51 -0.28
CA ARG A 68 10.71 8.17 -0.51
C ARG A 68 10.14 7.11 0.44
N PHE A 69 10.79 6.85 1.56
CA PHE A 69 10.35 5.89 2.57
C PHE A 69 9.83 6.54 3.86
N MET A 70 9.42 7.80 3.82
CA MET A 70 8.94 8.53 5.01
C MET A 70 7.72 7.86 5.66
N HIS A 71 6.86 7.22 4.89
CA HIS A 71 5.68 6.50 5.36
C HIS A 71 6.02 5.21 6.13
N VAL A 72 7.24 4.73 6.05
CA VAL A 72 7.64 3.48 6.73
C VAL A 72 7.45 3.59 8.24
N GLN A 73 7.72 4.75 8.84
CA GLN A 73 7.53 4.95 10.27
C GLN A 73 6.05 4.77 10.67
N GLU A 74 5.13 5.22 9.84
CA GLU A 74 3.70 5.05 10.07
C GLU A 74 3.25 3.60 9.81
N MET A 75 3.86 2.92 8.83
CA MET A 75 3.64 1.49 8.60
C MET A 75 4.10 0.63 9.78
N LEU A 76 5.24 0.99 10.40
CA LEU A 76 5.73 0.34 11.62
C LEU A 76 4.75 0.50 12.80
N ARG A 77 4.04 1.64 12.90
CA ARG A 77 2.99 1.85 13.91
C ARG A 77 1.80 0.91 13.72
N LEU A 78 1.47 0.58 12.47
CA LEU A 78 0.48 -0.45 12.15
C LEU A 78 1.01 -1.89 12.38
N GLY A 79 2.23 -2.05 12.85
CA GLY A 79 2.83 -3.35 13.15
C GLY A 79 3.52 -4.04 11.97
N ALA A 80 3.77 -3.32 10.88
CA ALA A 80 4.56 -3.86 9.77
C ALA A 80 6.01 -4.13 10.19
N LYS A 81 6.67 -5.10 9.55
CA LYS A 81 8.10 -5.39 9.74
C LYS A 81 8.88 -4.90 8.51
N ILE A 82 9.41 -3.71 8.62
CA ILE A 82 10.13 -3.04 7.53
C ILE A 82 11.45 -2.51 8.06
N SER A 83 12.54 -2.74 7.32
CA SER A 83 13.82 -2.10 7.55
C SER A 83 14.26 -1.34 6.29
N VAL A 84 14.84 -0.15 6.46
CA VAL A 84 15.29 0.70 5.35
C VAL A 84 16.79 0.94 5.49
N ARG A 85 17.51 0.78 4.37
CA ARG A 85 18.93 1.14 4.24
C ARG A 85 19.15 1.89 2.93
N GLY A 86 19.43 3.17 3.02
CA GLY A 86 19.55 4.04 1.85
C GLY A 86 18.26 4.03 1.02
N ASN A 87 18.35 3.64 -0.22
CA ASN A 87 17.24 3.56 -1.16
C ASN A 87 16.55 2.17 -1.22
N THR A 88 16.83 1.29 -0.28
CA THR A 88 16.32 -0.08 -0.28
C THR A 88 15.57 -0.36 1.01
N SER A 89 14.38 -0.92 0.88
CA SER A 89 13.59 -1.43 2.00
C SER A 89 13.43 -2.95 1.92
N VAL A 90 13.49 -3.60 3.07
CA VAL A 90 13.20 -5.02 3.25
C VAL A 90 11.94 -5.13 4.08
N ILE A 91 10.91 -5.77 3.52
CA ILE A 91 9.59 -5.95 4.13
C ILE A 91 9.38 -7.43 4.41
N THR A 92 9.22 -7.81 5.66
CA THR A 92 8.81 -9.17 6.04
C THR A 92 7.32 -9.15 6.37
N GLY A 93 6.54 -9.91 5.63
CA GLY A 93 5.09 -9.97 5.82
C GLY A 93 4.71 -10.50 7.20
N VAL A 94 3.74 -9.86 7.82
CA VAL A 94 3.17 -10.28 9.12
C VAL A 94 1.80 -10.91 8.91
N ASN A 95 1.33 -11.71 9.86
CA ASN A 95 0.02 -12.36 9.74
C ASN A 95 -1.14 -11.35 9.74
N PHE A 96 -0.99 -10.24 10.46
CA PHE A 96 -1.95 -9.14 10.48
C PHE A 96 -1.25 -7.84 10.90
N LEU A 97 -1.75 -6.75 10.40
CA LEU A 97 -1.46 -5.40 10.89
C LEU A 97 -2.44 -5.08 12.03
N LYS A 98 -2.11 -4.09 12.85
CA LYS A 98 -2.94 -3.64 13.98
C LYS A 98 -3.43 -2.23 13.72
N GLY A 99 -4.67 -1.96 14.05
CA GLY A 99 -5.23 -0.61 14.01
C GLY A 99 -4.41 0.35 14.86
N ALA A 100 -4.11 1.52 14.31
CA ALA A 100 -3.33 2.55 14.96
C ALA A 100 -3.71 3.95 14.45
N ARG A 101 -3.34 4.97 15.20
CA ARG A 101 -3.38 6.36 14.72
C ARG A 101 -2.09 6.64 13.97
N VAL A 102 -2.20 7.01 12.69
CA VAL A 102 -1.09 7.26 11.77
C VAL A 102 -1.30 8.61 11.06
N MET A 103 -0.22 9.15 10.50
CA MET A 103 -0.24 10.46 9.88
C MET A 103 0.07 10.36 8.39
N ALA A 104 -0.79 10.94 7.57
CA ALA A 104 -0.54 11.12 6.15
C ALA A 104 0.67 12.08 5.95
N THR A 105 1.66 11.67 5.18
CA THR A 105 2.91 12.41 4.97
C THR A 105 2.97 13.09 3.60
N ASP A 106 2.49 12.44 2.58
CA ASP A 106 2.37 12.92 1.19
C ASP A 106 1.27 12.16 0.46
N LEU A 107 0.98 12.54 -0.77
CA LEU A 107 -0.11 12.00 -1.57
C LEU A 107 -0.03 10.47 -1.76
N ARG A 108 1.13 9.96 -2.19
CA ARG A 108 1.30 8.53 -2.56
C ARG A 108 1.47 7.65 -1.33
N ALA A 109 2.27 8.12 -0.39
CA ALA A 109 2.45 7.46 0.90
C ALA A 109 1.13 7.31 1.65
N SER A 110 0.30 8.35 1.62
CA SER A 110 -1.01 8.34 2.26
C SER A 110 -1.94 7.28 1.68
N ALA A 111 -1.94 7.08 0.36
CA ALA A 111 -2.71 5.99 -0.26
C ALA A 111 -2.22 4.61 0.21
N GLY A 112 -0.92 4.41 0.34
CA GLY A 112 -0.34 3.19 0.92
C GLY A 112 -0.78 2.96 2.36
N LEU A 113 -0.81 4.02 3.19
CA LEU A 113 -1.30 3.95 4.57
C LEU A 113 -2.78 3.59 4.66
N VAL A 114 -3.62 4.12 3.77
CA VAL A 114 -5.04 3.74 3.70
C VAL A 114 -5.18 2.25 3.40
N ILE A 115 -4.45 1.72 2.42
CA ILE A 115 -4.47 0.29 2.08
C ILE A 115 -4.03 -0.57 3.28
N ALA A 116 -2.94 -0.18 3.94
CA ALA A 116 -2.46 -0.88 5.13
C ALA A 116 -3.47 -0.83 6.29
N ALA A 117 -4.07 0.32 6.52
CA ALA A 117 -5.10 0.52 7.56
C ALA A 117 -6.35 -0.33 7.30
N MET A 118 -6.79 -0.45 6.05
CA MET A 118 -7.92 -1.33 5.67
C MET A 118 -7.63 -2.81 5.92
N ALA A 119 -6.36 -3.22 5.82
CA ALA A 119 -5.93 -4.59 6.08
C ALA A 119 -5.64 -4.86 7.58
N ALA A 120 -5.64 -3.84 8.42
CA ALA A 120 -5.34 -3.94 9.84
C ALA A 120 -6.53 -4.44 10.65
N GLN A 121 -6.27 -5.18 11.72
CA GLN A 121 -7.28 -5.57 12.70
C GLN A 121 -7.55 -4.42 13.67
N GLY A 122 -8.83 -4.12 13.91
CA GLY A 122 -9.26 -3.00 14.74
C GLY A 122 -9.39 -1.71 13.95
N ASN A 123 -9.55 -0.59 14.65
CA ASN A 123 -9.75 0.71 14.04
C ASN A 123 -8.42 1.43 13.82
N SER A 124 -8.28 2.05 12.66
CA SER A 124 -7.18 2.97 12.36
C SER A 124 -7.70 4.38 12.15
N VAL A 125 -6.94 5.37 12.58
CA VAL A 125 -7.22 6.78 12.30
C VAL A 125 -6.07 7.35 11.49
N ILE A 126 -6.39 8.00 10.37
CA ILE A 126 -5.39 8.64 9.51
C ILE A 126 -5.58 10.14 9.58
N ASP A 127 -4.63 10.82 10.22
CA ASP A 127 -4.63 12.27 10.32
C ASP A 127 -4.05 12.92 9.06
N ARG A 128 -4.30 14.23 8.89
CA ARG A 128 -3.77 15.06 7.81
C ARG A 128 -4.18 14.59 6.42
N ILE A 129 -5.40 14.10 6.27
CA ILE A 129 -5.95 13.53 5.02
C ILE A 129 -6.02 14.54 3.86
N TYR A 130 -5.80 15.82 4.10
CA TYR A 130 -5.69 16.82 3.02
C TYR A 130 -4.61 16.46 1.99
N HIS A 131 -3.59 15.67 2.36
CA HIS A 131 -2.63 15.14 1.41
C HIS A 131 -3.26 14.16 0.42
N LEU A 132 -4.22 13.35 0.87
CA LEU A 132 -5.01 12.45 0.01
C LEU A 132 -5.95 13.22 -0.92
N ASP A 133 -6.66 14.20 -0.37
CA ASP A 133 -7.69 14.96 -1.07
C ASP A 133 -7.15 15.73 -2.28
N ARG A 134 -5.86 16.02 -2.30
CA ARG A 134 -5.20 16.70 -3.43
C ARG A 134 -5.16 15.87 -4.71
N GLY A 135 -5.29 14.55 -4.66
CA GLY A 135 -5.18 13.71 -5.84
C GLY A 135 -6.10 12.49 -5.87
N TYR A 136 -6.79 12.18 -4.76
CA TYR A 136 -7.74 11.08 -4.68
C TYR A 136 -9.16 11.61 -4.40
N GLU A 137 -9.89 11.89 -5.46
CA GLU A 137 -11.26 12.39 -5.35
C GLU A 137 -12.17 11.41 -4.60
N LYS A 138 -12.74 11.84 -3.47
CA LYS A 138 -13.74 11.10 -2.68
C LYS A 138 -13.33 9.65 -2.42
N MET A 139 -12.06 9.44 -2.01
CA MET A 139 -11.49 8.11 -1.81
C MET A 139 -12.30 7.29 -0.80
N ASP A 140 -12.78 7.89 0.27
CA ASP A 140 -13.68 7.29 1.26
C ASP A 140 -14.93 6.68 0.61
N LYS A 141 -15.62 7.44 -0.24
CA LYS A 141 -16.82 6.96 -0.94
C LYS A 141 -16.52 5.83 -1.92
N LYS A 142 -15.41 5.93 -2.64
CA LYS A 142 -14.98 4.89 -3.58
C LYS A 142 -14.63 3.59 -2.86
N LEU A 143 -13.92 3.68 -1.74
CA LEU A 143 -13.57 2.50 -0.94
C LEU A 143 -14.81 1.86 -0.31
N ASN A 144 -15.74 2.65 0.22
CA ASN A 144 -17.01 2.13 0.74
C ASN A 144 -17.86 1.45 -0.34
N ALA A 145 -17.87 1.98 -1.57
CA ALA A 145 -18.53 1.34 -2.70
C ALA A 145 -17.90 -0.02 -3.08
N LEU A 146 -16.63 -0.23 -2.74
CA LEU A 146 -15.92 -1.51 -2.89
C LEU A 146 -16.08 -2.44 -1.67
N GLY A 147 -16.86 -2.05 -0.66
CA GLY A 147 -17.13 -2.85 0.54
C GLY A 147 -16.23 -2.57 1.73
N ALA A 148 -15.38 -1.55 1.68
CA ALA A 148 -14.61 -1.10 2.85
C ALA A 148 -15.53 -0.40 3.87
N SER A 149 -15.05 -0.23 5.11
CA SER A 149 -15.68 0.57 6.15
C SER A 149 -14.77 1.75 6.48
N VAL A 150 -14.99 2.87 5.81
CA VAL A 150 -14.19 4.09 5.94
C VAL A 150 -15.10 5.27 6.23
N GLU A 151 -14.78 6.04 7.25
CA GLU A 151 -15.54 7.23 7.68
C GLU A 151 -14.62 8.45 7.70
N ARG A 152 -15.14 9.59 7.26
CA ARG A 152 -14.51 10.89 7.52
C ARG A 152 -14.98 11.41 8.86
N ILE A 153 -14.02 11.78 9.69
CA ILE A 153 -14.26 12.45 10.94
C ILE A 153 -13.75 13.88 10.84
N ASP A 154 -14.62 14.84 11.11
CA ASP A 154 -14.26 16.25 11.24
C ASP A 154 -13.53 16.44 12.58
N ASN A 155 -12.34 17.05 12.53
CA ASN A 155 -11.55 17.41 13.71
C ASN A 155 -11.77 18.88 14.05
#